data_c80629b480594203d63c86b3f217a4be
#
_entry.id   c80629b480594203d63c86b3f217a4be
#
_cell.length_a   1.000
_cell.length_b   1.000
_cell.length_c   1.000
_cell.angle_alpha   90.00
_cell.angle_beta   90.00
_cell.angle_gamma   90.00
#
_symmetry.space_group_name_H-M   'P 1'
#
loop_
_entity.id
_entity.type
_entity.pdbx_description
1 polymer ?
#
loop_
_entity_poly.entity_id
_entity_poly.type
_entity_poly.pdbx_seq_one_letter_code
_entity_poly.pdbx_strand_id
1 'polypeptide(L)'
;MSLPSYVVNFDELADAIKAYLKNGVNVDIGSITVPTDQMEDLLTQIRDKIQGVNYTDLIDALNALGVKLDGLAGNLGISGTQKIYGEMLQIPASTGAHTIEFTVPKAGRITGITTSQSAWNFQDTWDLKVADDTLFIGVRTKEYGENKFFNVFYPVTAGQKIDFVFNNVSGLSKVLWVDFNILEDS
;
A
#
# COMPACT_ATOMS: atom_id res chain seq x y z
N MET A 1 13.59 -13.21 -17.43
CA MET A 1 14.95 -12.67 -17.63
C MET A 1 15.36 -12.02 -16.31
N SER A 2 16.26 -12.65 -15.59
CA SER A 2 16.81 -12.08 -14.35
C SER A 2 17.94 -11.11 -14.73
N LEU A 3 17.85 -9.87 -14.28
CA LEU A 3 18.92 -8.92 -14.39
C LEU A 3 20.10 -9.40 -13.54
N PRO A 4 21.33 -9.42 -14.05
CA PRO A 4 22.50 -9.74 -13.25
C PRO A 4 22.68 -8.63 -12.21
N SER A 5 22.57 -8.99 -10.93
CA SER A 5 22.91 -8.10 -9.83
C SER A 5 24.45 -8.00 -9.74
N TYR A 6 25.04 -7.01 -10.37
CA TYR A 6 26.40 -6.61 -10.05
C TYR A 6 26.36 -5.84 -8.73
N VAL A 7 26.53 -6.54 -7.64
CA VAL A 7 26.87 -5.91 -6.37
C VAL A 7 28.35 -5.54 -6.50
N VAL A 8 28.65 -4.26 -6.72
CA VAL A 8 30.02 -3.76 -6.62
C VAL A 8 30.35 -3.76 -5.12
N ASN A 9 31.08 -4.78 -4.69
CA ASN A 9 31.62 -4.81 -3.34
C ASN A 9 32.78 -3.82 -3.29
N PHE A 10 32.55 -2.62 -2.78
CA PHE A 10 33.55 -1.56 -2.68
C PHE A 10 34.74 -1.95 -1.80
N ASP A 11 34.55 -2.82 -0.82
CA ASP A 11 35.63 -3.32 0.04
C ASP A 11 36.57 -4.24 -0.74
N GLU A 12 36.01 -5.16 -1.55
CA GLU A 12 36.83 -6.01 -2.44
C GLU A 12 37.57 -5.20 -3.50
N LEU A 13 36.93 -4.16 -4.06
CA LEU A 13 37.57 -3.26 -5.01
C LEU A 13 38.70 -2.47 -4.35
N ALA A 14 38.49 -1.95 -3.15
CA ALA A 14 39.50 -1.23 -2.38
C ALA A 14 40.69 -2.13 -2.02
N ASP A 15 40.41 -3.38 -1.63
CA ASP A 15 41.48 -4.34 -1.30
C ASP A 15 42.24 -4.80 -2.54
N ALA A 16 41.58 -4.98 -3.68
CA ALA A 16 42.21 -5.26 -4.96
C ALA A 16 43.13 -4.10 -5.40
N ILE A 17 42.68 -2.86 -5.26
CA ILE A 17 43.49 -1.67 -5.55
C ILE A 17 44.68 -1.58 -4.60
N LYS A 18 44.50 -1.81 -3.30
CA LYS A 18 45.58 -1.83 -2.32
C LYS A 18 46.60 -2.93 -2.63
N ALA A 19 46.16 -4.14 -2.99
CA ALA A 19 47.03 -5.25 -3.36
C ALA A 19 47.82 -4.93 -4.64
N TYR A 20 47.18 -4.30 -5.63
CA TYR A 20 47.80 -3.90 -6.87
C TYR A 20 48.88 -2.82 -6.64
N LEU A 21 48.59 -1.82 -5.80
CA LEU A 21 49.53 -0.78 -5.42
C LEU A 21 50.70 -1.31 -4.57
N LYS A 22 50.43 -2.30 -3.70
CA LYS A 22 51.43 -2.92 -2.81
C LYS A 22 52.44 -3.80 -3.58
N ASN A 23 52.00 -4.41 -4.69
CA ASN A 23 52.83 -5.24 -5.54
C ASN A 23 53.74 -4.46 -6.49
N GLY A 24 53.72 -3.14 -6.39
CA GLY A 24 54.55 -2.22 -7.18
C GLY A 24 54.31 -2.40 -8.68
N VAL A 25 53.56 -1.47 -9.26
CA VAL A 25 53.61 -1.30 -10.71
C VAL A 25 55.01 -0.81 -10.99
N ASN A 26 55.89 -1.71 -11.45
CA ASN A 26 57.20 -1.34 -11.96
C ASN A 26 56.96 -0.64 -13.31
N VAL A 27 56.47 0.59 -13.26
CA VAL A 27 56.46 1.47 -14.42
C VAL A 27 57.89 2.03 -14.50
N ASP A 28 58.63 1.64 -15.53
CA ASP A 28 59.89 2.29 -15.85
C ASP A 28 59.58 3.76 -16.17
N ILE A 29 59.73 4.62 -15.14
CA ILE A 29 59.39 6.04 -15.20
C ILE A 29 60.58 6.83 -15.86
N GLY A 30 61.49 6.12 -16.51
CA GLY A 30 62.65 6.76 -17.13
C GLY A 30 62.35 7.82 -18.20
N SER A 31 61.10 7.96 -18.60
CA SER A 31 60.67 8.93 -19.61
C SER A 31 59.26 9.55 -19.43
N ILE A 32 58.59 9.34 -18.30
CA ILE A 32 57.30 9.99 -18.06
C ILE A 32 57.56 11.28 -17.26
N THR A 33 57.77 12.36 -17.96
CA THR A 33 57.63 13.69 -17.37
C THR A 33 56.13 13.93 -17.21
N VAL A 34 55.57 13.63 -16.04
CA VAL A 34 54.19 14.05 -15.71
C VAL A 34 54.32 15.56 -15.44
N PRO A 35 53.73 16.43 -16.26
CA PRO A 35 53.69 17.84 -15.96
C PRO A 35 52.92 18.02 -14.65
N THR A 36 53.62 18.39 -13.58
CA THR A 36 53.03 18.66 -12.26
C THR A 36 51.86 19.63 -12.36
N ASP A 37 51.99 20.61 -13.24
CA ASP A 37 50.96 21.62 -13.51
C ASP A 37 49.64 21.01 -14.03
N GLN A 38 49.71 20.00 -14.91
CA GLN A 38 48.52 19.31 -15.42
C GLN A 38 47.90 18.43 -14.36
N MET A 39 48.66 17.84 -13.46
CA MET A 39 48.13 17.01 -12.36
C MET A 39 47.48 17.89 -11.29
N GLU A 40 48.09 19.04 -10.98
CA GLU A 40 47.49 20.04 -10.08
C GLU A 40 46.18 20.61 -10.63
N ASP A 41 46.11 20.86 -11.94
CA ASP A 41 44.90 21.34 -12.62
C ASP A 41 43.81 20.29 -12.60
N LEU A 42 44.14 19.02 -12.89
CA LEU A 42 43.19 17.90 -12.78
C LEU A 42 42.67 17.68 -11.36
N LEU A 43 43.57 17.74 -10.37
CA LEU A 43 43.16 17.60 -8.95
C LEU A 43 42.29 18.78 -8.52
N THR A 44 42.59 19.99 -9.01
CA THR A 44 41.74 21.16 -8.76
C THR A 44 40.35 21.00 -9.41
N GLN A 45 40.30 20.55 -10.67
CA GLN A 45 39.01 20.28 -11.33
C GLN A 45 38.20 19.18 -10.64
N ILE A 46 38.83 18.10 -10.16
CA ILE A 46 38.19 17.04 -9.39
C ILE A 46 37.66 17.60 -8.07
N ARG A 47 38.49 18.35 -7.35
CA ARG A 47 38.08 19.00 -6.08
C ARG A 47 36.86 19.91 -6.31
N ASP A 48 36.89 20.75 -7.33
CA ASP A 48 35.86 21.74 -7.62
C ASP A 48 34.55 21.03 -8.08
N LYS A 49 34.66 19.92 -8.81
CA LYS A 49 33.48 19.08 -9.13
C LYS A 49 32.92 18.39 -7.91
N ILE A 50 33.75 17.90 -7.00
CA ILE A 50 33.28 17.27 -5.75
C ILE A 50 32.66 18.33 -4.84
N GLN A 51 33.24 19.53 -4.74
CA GLN A 51 32.71 20.64 -3.95
C GLN A 51 31.41 21.23 -4.56
N GLY A 52 31.26 21.10 -5.89
CA GLY A 52 30.05 21.52 -6.60
C GLY A 52 28.87 20.53 -6.47
N VAL A 53 29.06 19.36 -5.86
CA VAL A 53 27.96 18.47 -5.55
C VAL A 53 27.18 19.05 -4.38
N ASN A 54 26.03 19.62 -4.68
CA ASN A 54 25.14 20.15 -3.66
C ASN A 54 24.43 19.00 -2.95
N TYR A 55 25.04 18.52 -1.88
CA TYR A 55 24.46 17.45 -1.04
C TYR A 55 23.11 17.87 -0.45
N THR A 56 22.85 19.16 -0.29
CA THR A 56 21.56 19.70 0.17
C THR A 56 20.46 19.33 -0.82
N ASP A 57 20.68 19.55 -2.11
CA ASP A 57 19.69 19.20 -3.15
C ASP A 57 19.41 17.70 -3.21
N LEU A 58 20.44 16.86 -2.97
CA LEU A 58 20.28 15.41 -2.88
C LEU A 58 19.46 15.01 -1.64
N ILE A 59 19.76 15.61 -0.50
CA ILE A 59 19.02 15.37 0.75
C ILE A 59 17.55 15.81 0.58
N ASP A 60 17.32 16.98 -0.01
CA ASP A 60 15.99 17.50 -0.26
C ASP A 60 15.20 16.59 -1.24
N ALA A 61 15.86 16.09 -2.29
CA ALA A 61 15.26 15.13 -3.21
C ALA A 61 14.92 13.80 -2.52
N LEU A 62 15.78 13.28 -1.65
CA LEU A 62 15.54 12.07 -0.86
C LEU A 62 14.40 12.27 0.13
N ASN A 63 14.35 13.41 0.81
CA ASN A 63 13.25 13.76 1.71
C ASN A 63 11.92 13.86 0.96
N ALA A 64 11.91 14.53 -0.21
CA ALA A 64 10.74 14.61 -1.07
C ALA A 64 10.27 13.23 -1.57
N LEU A 65 11.22 12.33 -1.88
CA LEU A 65 10.90 10.94 -2.23
C LEU A 65 10.30 10.19 -1.04
N GLY A 66 10.84 10.37 0.16
CA GLY A 66 10.28 9.80 1.40
C GLY A 66 8.83 10.21 1.59
N VAL A 67 8.53 11.51 1.52
CA VAL A 67 7.15 12.03 1.61
C VAL A 67 6.23 11.43 0.54
N LYS A 68 6.71 11.26 -0.70
CA LYS A 68 5.92 10.62 -1.77
C LYS A 68 5.67 9.14 -1.50
N LEU A 69 6.65 8.42 -0.94
CA LEU A 69 6.51 7.01 -0.57
C LEU A 69 5.52 6.84 0.58
N ASP A 70 5.56 7.70 1.59
CA ASP A 70 4.60 7.71 2.69
C ASP A 70 3.18 7.98 2.18
N GLY A 71 3.03 8.96 1.27
CA GLY A 71 1.76 9.23 0.59
C GLY A 71 1.26 8.05 -0.25
N LEU A 72 2.16 7.34 -0.93
CA LEU A 72 1.81 6.15 -1.69
C LEU A 72 1.37 5.00 -0.77
N ALA A 73 2.07 4.76 0.34
CA ALA A 73 1.68 3.78 1.33
C ALA A 73 0.29 4.06 1.91
N GLY A 74 -0.02 5.33 2.21
CA GLY A 74 -1.35 5.76 2.63
C GLY A 74 -2.42 5.54 1.55
N ASN A 75 -2.12 5.86 0.31
CA ASN A 75 -3.05 5.70 -0.82
C ASN A 75 -3.30 4.23 -1.18
N LEU A 76 -2.32 3.36 -1.00
CA LEU A 76 -2.48 1.91 -1.20
C LEU A 76 -3.24 1.23 -0.04
N GLY A 77 -3.54 1.96 1.03
CA GLY A 77 -4.28 1.43 2.18
C GLY A 77 -3.56 0.33 2.97
N ILE A 78 -2.23 0.24 2.85
CA ILE A 78 -1.42 -0.78 3.53
C ILE A 78 -1.00 -0.39 4.95
N SER A 79 -1.33 0.83 5.39
CA SER A 79 -1.10 1.33 6.75
C SER A 79 -2.39 1.31 7.57
N GLY A 80 -2.29 1.01 8.86
CA GLY A 80 -3.41 0.97 9.81
C GLY A 80 -3.55 -0.36 10.54
N THR A 81 -4.60 -0.48 11.36
CA THR A 81 -4.92 -1.70 12.10
C THR A 81 -6.15 -2.37 11.49
N GLN A 82 -6.01 -3.61 11.04
CA GLN A 82 -7.14 -4.37 10.52
C GLN A 82 -8.10 -4.74 11.64
N LYS A 83 -9.40 -4.47 11.41
CA LYS A 83 -10.52 -4.86 12.25
C LYS A 83 -11.62 -5.52 11.42
N ILE A 84 -12.33 -6.44 12.04
CA ILE A 84 -13.53 -7.07 11.47
C ILE A 84 -14.64 -6.87 12.49
N TYR A 85 -15.72 -6.22 12.06
CA TYR A 85 -16.89 -5.97 12.87
C TYR A 85 -18.03 -6.80 12.36
N GLY A 86 -18.44 -7.80 13.14
CA GLY A 86 -19.52 -8.73 12.82
C GLY A 86 -20.84 -8.25 13.35
N GLU A 87 -21.86 -8.26 12.49
CA GLU A 87 -23.26 -7.95 12.82
C GLU A 87 -24.18 -9.10 12.41
N MET A 88 -25.29 -9.24 13.10
CA MET A 88 -26.30 -10.26 12.83
C MET A 88 -27.70 -9.65 12.81
N LEU A 89 -28.50 -10.08 11.85
CA LEU A 89 -29.92 -9.68 11.75
C LEU A 89 -30.81 -10.90 11.57
N GLN A 90 -31.86 -10.99 12.37
CA GLN A 90 -32.97 -11.94 12.17
C GLN A 90 -34.01 -11.30 11.26
N ILE A 91 -34.25 -11.92 10.12
CA ILE A 91 -35.21 -11.46 9.11
C ILE A 91 -36.47 -12.30 9.24
N PRO A 92 -37.64 -11.67 9.46
CA PRO A 92 -38.91 -12.38 9.54
C PRO A 92 -39.32 -12.96 8.18
N ALA A 93 -40.33 -13.86 8.20
CA ALA A 93 -40.93 -14.42 6.98
C ALA A 93 -41.84 -13.38 6.30
N SER A 94 -41.24 -12.31 5.79
CA SER A 94 -41.93 -11.24 5.07
C SER A 94 -41.03 -10.67 3.98
N THR A 95 -41.63 -10.26 2.87
CA THR A 95 -40.90 -9.52 1.81
C THR A 95 -40.60 -8.09 2.27
N GLY A 96 -39.51 -7.54 1.80
CA GLY A 96 -39.13 -6.14 2.09
C GLY A 96 -37.66 -5.95 2.36
N ALA A 97 -37.29 -4.69 2.60
CA ALA A 97 -35.94 -4.30 2.96
C ALA A 97 -35.74 -4.39 4.48
N HIS A 98 -34.59 -4.93 4.87
CA HIS A 98 -34.16 -5.06 6.26
C HIS A 98 -32.76 -4.54 6.36
N THR A 99 -32.49 -3.61 7.30
CA THR A 99 -31.21 -2.89 7.37
C THR A 99 -30.43 -3.27 8.62
N ILE A 100 -29.13 -3.54 8.45
CA ILE A 100 -28.12 -3.49 9.51
C ILE A 100 -27.46 -2.12 9.42
N GLU A 101 -27.59 -1.31 10.47
CA GLU A 101 -26.88 -0.04 10.60
C GLU A 101 -25.63 -0.26 11.46
N PHE A 102 -24.47 -0.09 10.90
CA PHE A 102 -23.21 -0.14 11.62
C PHE A 102 -22.61 1.25 11.74
N THR A 103 -22.21 1.65 12.96
CA THR A 103 -21.53 2.93 13.20
C THR A 103 -20.03 2.71 13.31
N VAL A 104 -19.27 3.36 12.45
CA VAL A 104 -17.82 3.26 12.40
C VAL A 104 -17.19 3.80 13.71
N PRO A 105 -16.46 3.00 14.49
CA PRO A 105 -15.95 3.43 15.78
C PRO A 105 -14.72 4.35 15.67
N LYS A 106 -13.90 4.18 14.63
CA LYS A 106 -12.67 4.94 14.39
C LYS A 106 -12.50 5.21 12.90
N ALA A 107 -11.91 6.36 12.57
CA ALA A 107 -11.59 6.68 11.16
C ALA A 107 -10.68 5.63 10.53
N GLY A 108 -10.86 5.41 9.23
CA GLY A 108 -10.11 4.40 8.49
C GLY A 108 -10.66 4.19 7.09
N ARG A 109 -10.59 2.96 6.59
CA ARG A 109 -11.06 2.58 5.25
C ARG A 109 -11.74 1.23 5.28
N ILE A 110 -12.88 1.10 4.60
CA ILE A 110 -13.50 -0.20 4.35
C ILE A 110 -12.69 -0.92 3.28
N THR A 111 -12.25 -2.13 3.57
CA THR A 111 -11.46 -2.97 2.66
C THR A 111 -12.29 -4.08 2.03
N GLY A 112 -13.43 -4.37 2.62
CA GLY A 112 -14.34 -5.38 2.12
C GLY A 112 -15.52 -5.64 3.04
N ILE A 113 -16.42 -6.51 2.58
CA ILE A 113 -17.57 -6.99 3.34
C ILE A 113 -17.74 -8.48 3.10
N THR A 114 -18.02 -9.22 4.17
CA THR A 114 -18.36 -10.64 4.10
C THR A 114 -19.82 -10.81 4.51
N THR A 115 -20.56 -11.59 3.74
CA THR A 115 -21.96 -11.86 4.02
C THR A 115 -22.24 -13.35 4.00
N SER A 116 -23.08 -13.81 4.93
CA SER A 116 -23.63 -15.17 4.91
C SER A 116 -25.05 -15.17 5.42
N GLN A 117 -25.82 -16.18 5.08
CA GLN A 117 -27.21 -16.27 5.49
C GLN A 117 -27.67 -17.73 5.62
N SER A 118 -28.64 -17.96 6.49
CA SER A 118 -29.43 -19.17 6.45
C SER A 118 -30.54 -19.06 5.39
N ALA A 119 -31.13 -20.17 4.94
CA ALA A 119 -32.26 -20.19 4.00
C ALA A 119 -32.03 -19.29 2.76
N TRP A 120 -30.96 -19.56 2.01
CA TRP A 120 -30.61 -18.82 0.79
C TRP A 120 -31.72 -18.91 -0.28
N ASN A 121 -31.93 -17.80 -1.01
CA ASN A 121 -32.77 -17.74 -2.19
C ASN A 121 -32.13 -16.83 -3.25
N PHE A 122 -32.11 -17.27 -4.51
CA PHE A 122 -31.50 -16.57 -5.63
C PHE A 122 -32.17 -15.22 -5.96
N GLN A 123 -33.37 -14.96 -5.49
CA GLN A 123 -34.13 -13.71 -5.71
C GLN A 123 -33.64 -12.59 -4.79
N ASP A 124 -33.12 -12.95 -3.60
CA ASP A 124 -32.71 -11.97 -2.61
C ASP A 124 -31.48 -11.19 -3.05
N THR A 125 -31.45 -9.93 -2.68
CA THR A 125 -30.37 -9.01 -3.01
C THR A 125 -29.98 -8.18 -1.79
N TRP A 126 -28.86 -7.50 -1.90
CA TRP A 126 -28.46 -6.54 -0.90
C TRP A 126 -27.77 -5.32 -1.52
N ASP A 127 -27.83 -4.20 -0.80
CA ASP A 127 -27.16 -2.96 -1.11
C ASP A 127 -26.23 -2.57 0.03
N LEU A 128 -25.17 -1.84 -0.23
CA LEU A 128 -24.29 -1.25 0.76
C LEU A 128 -24.23 0.24 0.56
N LYS A 129 -24.52 1.00 1.62
CA LYS A 129 -24.43 2.46 1.63
C LYS A 129 -23.47 2.92 2.72
N VAL A 130 -22.72 3.96 2.42
CA VAL A 130 -21.84 4.63 3.39
C VAL A 130 -22.20 6.10 3.38
N ALA A 131 -22.88 6.56 4.43
CA ALA A 131 -23.58 7.85 4.45
C ALA A 131 -24.52 7.99 3.22
N ASP A 132 -24.27 8.98 2.36
CA ASP A 132 -25.09 9.22 1.17
C ASP A 132 -24.64 8.43 -0.07
N ASP A 133 -23.47 7.78 -0.01
CA ASP A 133 -22.91 7.03 -1.13
C ASP A 133 -23.39 5.58 -1.13
N THR A 134 -23.94 5.11 -2.25
CA THR A 134 -24.27 3.71 -2.45
C THR A 134 -23.15 3.00 -3.19
N LEU A 135 -22.41 2.13 -2.49
CA LEU A 135 -21.24 1.42 -3.03
C LEU A 135 -21.64 0.13 -3.77
N PHE A 136 -22.66 -0.56 -3.29
CA PHE A 136 -23.20 -1.76 -3.93
C PHE A 136 -24.70 -1.63 -4.10
N ILE A 137 -25.22 -2.06 -5.25
CA ILE A 137 -26.64 -1.96 -5.61
C ILE A 137 -27.10 -3.29 -6.18
N GLY A 138 -28.14 -3.88 -5.59
CA GLY A 138 -28.81 -5.07 -6.11
C GLY A 138 -27.91 -6.29 -6.21
N VAL A 139 -26.91 -6.43 -5.34
CA VAL A 139 -26.00 -7.57 -5.36
C VAL A 139 -26.76 -8.83 -4.99
N ARG A 140 -26.66 -9.86 -5.82
CA ARG A 140 -27.32 -11.15 -5.56
C ARG A 140 -26.64 -11.88 -4.42
N THR A 141 -27.44 -12.49 -3.56
CA THR A 141 -26.93 -13.37 -2.51
C THR A 141 -26.41 -14.69 -3.09
N LYS A 142 -25.55 -15.35 -2.34
CA LYS A 142 -25.01 -16.68 -2.67
C LYS A 142 -25.45 -17.69 -1.62
N GLU A 143 -25.49 -18.96 -2.01
CA GLU A 143 -25.79 -20.07 -1.12
C GLU A 143 -24.78 -20.18 0.03
N TYR A 144 -23.53 -19.94 -0.28
CA TYR A 144 -22.43 -19.92 0.69
C TYR A 144 -21.99 -18.49 0.99
N GLY A 145 -21.34 -18.29 2.12
CA GLY A 145 -20.76 -16.99 2.50
C GLY A 145 -19.89 -16.41 1.39
N GLU A 146 -20.04 -15.13 1.13
CA GLU A 146 -19.33 -14.43 0.09
C GLU A 146 -18.56 -13.24 0.68
N ASN A 147 -17.31 -13.07 0.26
CA ASN A 147 -16.50 -11.91 0.57
C ASN A 147 -16.38 -11.01 -0.67
N LYS A 148 -16.67 -9.73 -0.51
CA LYS A 148 -16.46 -8.68 -1.51
C LYS A 148 -15.29 -7.82 -1.07
N PHE A 149 -14.14 -7.97 -1.74
CA PHE A 149 -13.01 -7.08 -1.56
C PHE A 149 -13.15 -5.81 -2.38
N PHE A 150 -12.74 -4.70 -1.84
CA PHE A 150 -12.72 -3.42 -2.52
C PHE A 150 -11.39 -3.26 -3.24
N ASN A 151 -11.42 -3.04 -4.55
CA ASN A 151 -10.20 -2.74 -5.32
C ASN A 151 -9.60 -1.39 -4.92
N VAL A 152 -10.45 -0.46 -4.53
CA VAL A 152 -10.08 0.83 -3.95
C VAL A 152 -10.76 0.92 -2.59
N PHE A 153 -9.98 1.03 -1.54
CA PHE A 153 -10.52 1.10 -0.18
C PHE A 153 -11.30 2.40 0.00
N TYR A 154 -12.50 2.28 0.56
CA TYR A 154 -13.38 3.43 0.73
C TYR A 154 -13.13 4.10 2.09
N PRO A 155 -12.81 5.41 2.13
CA PRO A 155 -12.53 6.12 3.37
C PRO A 155 -13.80 6.26 4.22
N VAL A 156 -13.64 6.10 5.55
CA VAL A 156 -14.70 6.30 6.53
C VAL A 156 -14.20 7.08 7.73
N THR A 157 -15.09 7.87 8.32
CA THR A 157 -14.79 8.65 9.52
C THR A 157 -15.44 8.04 10.76
N ALA A 158 -14.91 8.32 11.94
CA ALA A 158 -15.54 7.91 13.20
C ALA A 158 -16.97 8.49 13.31
N GLY A 159 -17.92 7.68 13.73
CA GLY A 159 -19.33 8.03 13.82
C GLY A 159 -20.11 7.95 12.50
N GLN A 160 -19.46 7.69 11.39
CA GLN A 160 -20.13 7.53 10.09
C GLN A 160 -20.94 6.23 10.07
N LYS A 161 -22.13 6.27 9.46
CA LYS A 161 -23.01 5.11 9.33
C LYS A 161 -22.74 4.36 8.04
N ILE A 162 -22.80 3.04 8.18
CA ILE A 162 -22.76 2.08 7.07
C ILE A 162 -24.06 1.28 7.16
N ASP A 163 -24.87 1.34 6.12
CA ASP A 163 -26.13 0.62 6.02
C ASP A 163 -25.97 -0.56 5.07
N PHE A 164 -26.11 -1.76 5.59
CA PHE A 164 -26.27 -2.96 4.79
C PHE A 164 -27.78 -3.24 4.67
N VAL A 165 -28.32 -3.05 3.49
CA VAL A 165 -29.77 -3.18 3.22
C VAL A 165 -30.00 -4.51 2.52
N PHE A 166 -30.63 -5.44 3.20
CA PHE A 166 -31.01 -6.75 2.66
C PHE A 166 -32.44 -6.72 2.13
N ASN A 167 -32.62 -7.04 0.86
CA ASN A 167 -33.91 -7.08 0.20
C ASN A 167 -34.40 -8.54 0.18
N ASN A 168 -35.26 -8.90 1.14
CA ASN A 168 -35.89 -10.22 1.24
C ASN A 168 -37.04 -10.35 0.22
N VAL A 169 -36.69 -10.65 -1.02
CA VAL A 169 -37.70 -10.84 -2.09
C VAL A 169 -38.42 -12.17 -1.95
N SER A 170 -37.74 -13.18 -1.45
CA SER A 170 -38.26 -14.53 -1.26
C SER A 170 -39.30 -14.62 -0.15
N GLY A 171 -39.34 -13.66 0.79
CA GLY A 171 -40.22 -13.69 1.94
C GLY A 171 -39.92 -14.79 2.96
N LEU A 172 -38.77 -15.49 2.84
CA LEU A 172 -38.37 -16.53 3.76
C LEU A 172 -37.77 -15.93 5.03
N SER A 173 -38.10 -16.54 6.20
CA SER A 173 -37.39 -16.21 7.44
C SER A 173 -35.93 -16.69 7.36
N LYS A 174 -34.99 -15.86 7.78
CA LYS A 174 -33.56 -16.19 7.77
C LYS A 174 -32.76 -15.41 8.81
N VAL A 175 -31.57 -15.90 9.09
CA VAL A 175 -30.53 -15.16 9.83
C VAL A 175 -29.48 -14.71 8.84
N LEU A 176 -29.11 -13.45 8.95
CA LEU A 176 -28.07 -12.82 8.14
C LEU A 176 -26.88 -12.46 9.04
N TRP A 177 -25.67 -12.78 8.61
CA TRP A 177 -24.41 -12.36 9.21
C TRP A 177 -23.66 -11.48 8.23
N VAL A 178 -23.16 -10.37 8.72
CA VAL A 178 -22.40 -9.39 7.93
C VAL A 178 -21.16 -8.98 8.69
N ASP A 179 -19.99 -9.14 8.07
CA ASP A 179 -18.73 -8.68 8.63
C ASP A 179 -18.21 -7.50 7.83
N PHE A 180 -18.01 -6.36 8.49
CA PHE A 180 -17.39 -5.18 7.93
C PHE A 180 -15.87 -5.24 8.15
N ASN A 181 -15.10 -5.35 7.07
CA ASN A 181 -13.64 -5.38 7.11
C ASN A 181 -13.12 -3.94 7.02
N ILE A 182 -12.52 -3.44 8.09
CA ILE A 182 -12.04 -2.05 8.20
C ILE A 182 -10.55 -2.04 8.54
N LEU A 183 -9.82 -1.18 7.85
CA LEU A 183 -8.46 -0.80 8.19
C LEU A 183 -8.51 0.54 8.91
N GLU A 184 -8.43 0.51 10.25
CA GLU A 184 -8.44 1.72 11.08
C GLU A 184 -7.13 2.48 10.97
N ASP A 185 -7.21 3.80 10.93
CA ASP A 185 -6.03 4.65 10.96
C ASP A 185 -5.28 4.51 12.29
N SER A 186 -3.97 4.67 12.27
CA SER A 186 -3.09 4.53 13.43
C SER A 186 -3.31 5.61 14.46
#